data_a250069e2cbc93935b17d1d4d68de37e
#
_entry.id   a250069e2cbc93935b17d1d4d68de37e
#
_cell.length_a   1.000
_cell.length_b   1.000
_cell.length_c   1.000
_cell.angle_alpha   90.00
_cell.angle_beta   90.00
_cell.angle_gamma   90.00
#
_symmetry.space_group_name_H-M   'P 1'
#
loop_
_entity.id
_entity.type
_entity.pdbx_description
1 polymer ?
#
loop_
_entity_poly.entity_id
_entity_poly.type
_entity_poly.pdbx_seq_one_letter_code
_entity_poly.pdbx_strand_id
1 'polypeptide(L)'
;MRACIQCRAPIKHEIWSCAACGWQPMSQDGLVCMAPAMLADHDGYHEPLFEEYEKLEATHFWFVHRRRLILDVLQSYFPTLRSFMDIGCGTAENLKAIEQCFPHARICGGEA
;
A
#
# COMPACT_ATOMS: atom_id res chain seq x y z
N MET A 1 -17.80 1.23 -1.56
CA MET A 1 -18.05 2.65 -1.89
C MET A 1 -17.04 3.48 -1.15
N ARG A 2 -16.40 4.43 -1.80
CA ARG A 2 -15.43 5.37 -1.20
C ARG A 2 -16.08 6.74 -1.08
N ALA A 3 -15.66 7.55 -0.13
CA ALA A 3 -16.10 8.94 -0.02
C ALA A 3 -15.00 9.87 -0.54
N CYS A 4 -15.38 10.92 -1.25
CA CYS A 4 -14.48 11.97 -1.65
C CYS A 4 -13.86 12.65 -0.42
N ILE A 5 -12.55 12.83 -0.41
CA ILE A 5 -11.86 13.45 0.74
C ILE A 5 -12.20 14.95 0.85
N GLN A 6 -12.57 15.59 -0.26
CA GLN A 6 -12.89 17.01 -0.30
C GLN A 6 -14.36 17.32 0.01
N CYS A 7 -15.32 16.62 -0.63
CA CYS A 7 -16.74 16.96 -0.51
C CYS A 7 -17.61 15.86 0.09
N ARG A 8 -17.01 14.72 0.47
CA ARG A 8 -17.69 13.55 1.05
C ARG A 8 -18.69 12.83 0.15
N ALA A 9 -18.89 13.28 -1.10
CA ALA A 9 -19.73 12.59 -2.06
C ALA A 9 -19.20 11.18 -2.36
N PRO A 10 -20.06 10.20 -2.67
CA PRO A 10 -19.65 8.84 -3.00
C PRO A 10 -18.86 8.79 -4.31
N ILE A 11 -17.73 8.07 -4.30
CA ILE A 11 -16.89 7.81 -5.48
C ILE A 11 -17.00 6.34 -5.86
N LYS A 12 -17.10 6.03 -7.16
CA LYS A 12 -17.07 4.66 -7.67
C LYS A 12 -15.68 4.03 -7.41
N HIS A 13 -15.66 2.74 -7.10
CA HIS A 13 -14.44 2.02 -6.68
C HIS A 13 -13.28 2.04 -7.69
N GLU A 14 -13.58 2.19 -8.96
CA GLU A 14 -12.60 2.07 -10.05
C GLU A 14 -11.98 3.42 -10.45
N ILE A 15 -12.54 4.52 -9.97
CA ILE A 15 -12.16 5.88 -10.38
C ILE A 15 -11.82 6.69 -9.11
N TRP A 16 -10.67 7.34 -9.11
CA TRP A 16 -10.27 8.22 -8.02
C TRP A 16 -10.73 9.68 -8.21
N SER A 17 -11.52 9.97 -9.24
CA SER A 17 -12.07 11.30 -9.47
C SER A 17 -13.49 11.42 -8.92
N CYS A 18 -13.80 12.59 -8.35
CA CYS A 18 -15.10 12.91 -7.81
C CYS A 18 -15.95 13.65 -8.85
N ALA A 19 -17.04 13.04 -9.30
CA ALA A 19 -17.97 13.67 -10.25
C ALA A 19 -18.70 14.89 -9.67
N ALA A 20 -18.81 14.98 -8.33
CA ALA A 20 -19.55 16.07 -7.67
C ALA A 20 -18.73 17.36 -7.54
N CYS A 21 -17.42 17.28 -7.26
CA CYS A 21 -16.58 18.46 -7.05
C CYS A 21 -15.35 18.53 -7.98
N GLY A 22 -15.17 17.55 -8.86
CA GLY A 22 -14.01 17.50 -9.77
C GLY A 22 -12.68 17.11 -9.09
N TRP A 23 -12.68 16.83 -7.77
CA TRP A 23 -11.46 16.43 -7.09
C TRP A 23 -10.90 15.15 -7.69
N GLN A 24 -9.60 15.14 -7.87
CA GLN A 24 -8.82 13.94 -8.21
C GLN A 24 -7.46 13.98 -7.50
N PRO A 25 -6.92 12.85 -7.08
CA PRO A 25 -5.60 12.80 -6.50
C PRO A 25 -4.53 13.10 -7.56
N MET A 26 -3.38 13.54 -7.10
CA MET A 26 -2.20 13.60 -7.95
C MET A 26 -1.71 12.17 -8.23
N SER A 27 -1.25 11.92 -9.44
CA SER A 27 -0.58 10.66 -9.77
C SER A 27 0.86 10.96 -10.18
N GLN A 28 1.80 10.25 -9.56
CA GLN A 28 3.22 10.35 -9.85
C GLN A 28 3.80 8.94 -9.94
N ASP A 29 4.46 8.62 -11.05
CA ASP A 29 5.11 7.32 -11.30
C ASP A 29 4.22 6.09 -11.06
N GLY A 30 2.92 6.22 -11.37
CA GLY A 30 1.92 5.17 -11.16
C GLY A 30 1.35 5.11 -9.73
N LEU A 31 1.87 5.92 -8.82
CA LEU A 31 1.37 6.02 -7.45
C LEU A 31 0.30 7.10 -7.34
N VAL A 32 -0.71 6.81 -6.52
CA VAL A 32 -1.81 7.75 -6.23
C VAL A 32 -1.49 8.50 -4.95
N CYS A 33 -1.21 9.80 -5.07
CA CYS A 33 -0.94 10.68 -3.94
C CYS A 33 -2.23 11.36 -3.47
N MET A 34 -2.67 11.02 -2.26
CA MET A 34 -3.88 11.57 -1.65
C MET A 34 -3.64 12.88 -0.91
N ALA A 35 -2.42 13.13 -0.46
CA ALA A 35 -2.04 14.29 0.35
C ALA A 35 -0.73 14.91 -0.17
N PRO A 36 -0.73 15.54 -1.37
CA PRO A 36 0.50 16.07 -1.98
C PRO A 36 1.19 17.15 -1.14
N ALA A 37 0.47 17.85 -0.28
CA ALA A 37 1.05 18.83 0.64
C ALA A 37 1.97 18.19 1.70
N MET A 38 1.77 16.91 2.01
CA MET A 38 2.62 16.16 2.96
C MET A 38 3.90 15.62 2.33
N LEU A 39 3.99 15.56 1.00
CA LEU A 39 5.20 15.10 0.31
C LEU A 39 6.42 16.02 0.52
N ALA A 40 6.18 17.27 0.89
CA ALA A 40 7.24 18.25 1.16
C ALA A 40 7.81 18.15 2.59
N ASP A 41 7.11 17.46 3.49
CA ASP A 41 7.44 17.36 4.91
C ASP A 41 8.13 16.00 5.16
N HIS A 42 9.38 15.91 4.71
CA HIS A 42 10.20 14.69 4.84
C HIS A 42 10.81 14.56 6.24
N ASP A 43 10.00 14.65 7.29
CA ASP A 43 10.47 14.37 8.65
C ASP A 43 10.65 12.86 8.84
N GLY A 44 11.82 12.35 8.47
CA GLY A 44 12.31 11.10 9.01
C GLY A 44 12.86 10.04 8.06
N TYR A 45 12.56 10.05 6.76
CA TYR A 45 13.10 9.06 5.84
C TYR A 45 13.93 9.70 4.72
N HIS A 46 15.26 9.63 4.82
CA HIS A 46 16.16 10.00 3.74
C HIS A 46 16.17 8.91 2.65
N GLU A 47 16.11 9.32 1.40
CA GLU A 47 16.12 8.44 0.22
C GLU A 47 17.19 7.33 0.25
N PRO A 48 18.45 7.58 0.71
CA PRO A 48 19.46 6.55 0.84
C PRO A 48 19.11 5.43 1.85
N LEU A 49 18.30 5.73 2.86
CA LEU A 49 17.85 4.73 3.83
C LEU A 49 16.87 3.72 3.23
N PHE A 50 16.08 4.11 2.25
CA PHE A 50 15.14 3.19 1.57
C PHE A 50 15.86 2.07 0.83
N GLU A 51 16.97 2.37 0.14
CA GLU A 51 17.76 1.35 -0.55
C GLU A 51 18.41 0.35 0.42
N GLU A 52 18.85 0.83 1.59
CA GLU A 52 19.38 -0.03 2.63
C GLU A 52 18.29 -0.89 3.27
N TYR A 53 17.11 -0.31 3.54
CA TYR A 53 15.97 -1.04 4.07
C TYR A 53 15.48 -2.11 3.09
N GLU A 54 15.38 -1.83 1.80
CA GLU A 54 14.98 -2.81 0.79
C GLU A 54 15.90 -4.04 0.81
N LYS A 55 17.22 -3.84 0.89
CA LYS A 55 18.20 -4.93 0.99
C LYS A 55 18.06 -5.71 2.29
N LEU A 56 17.86 -5.01 3.41
CA LEU A 56 17.65 -5.63 4.71
C LEU A 56 16.34 -6.44 4.76
N GLU A 57 15.25 -5.89 4.24
CA GLU A 57 13.95 -6.58 4.23
C GLU A 57 13.96 -7.86 3.39
N ALA A 58 14.78 -7.91 2.34
CA ALA A 58 14.92 -9.08 1.50
C ALA A 58 15.71 -10.22 2.19
N THR A 59 16.69 -9.89 3.03
CA THR A 59 17.69 -10.87 3.48
C THR A 59 17.77 -11.05 4.99
N HIS A 60 17.49 -10.02 5.78
CA HIS A 60 17.65 -10.07 7.21
C HIS A 60 16.61 -11.02 7.84
N PHE A 61 17.08 -11.90 8.75
CA PHE A 61 16.28 -12.99 9.31
C PHE A 61 14.96 -12.52 9.94
N TRP A 62 14.94 -11.37 10.62
CA TRP A 62 13.74 -10.82 11.25
C TRP A 62 12.62 -10.54 10.24
N PHE A 63 12.94 -9.82 9.16
CA PHE A 63 11.96 -9.49 8.12
C PHE A 63 11.48 -10.74 7.38
N VAL A 64 12.40 -11.65 7.07
CA VAL A 64 12.08 -12.93 6.41
C VAL A 64 11.13 -13.78 7.27
N HIS A 65 11.40 -13.91 8.58
CA HIS A 65 10.53 -14.68 9.48
C HIS A 65 9.19 -14.01 9.72
N ARG A 66 9.17 -12.68 9.92
CA ARG A 66 7.93 -11.91 10.02
C ARG A 66 7.04 -12.11 8.80
N ARG A 67 7.61 -12.03 7.62
CA ARG A 67 6.90 -12.25 6.35
C ARG A 67 6.31 -13.65 6.25
N ARG A 68 7.09 -14.68 6.59
CA ARG A 68 6.61 -16.07 6.64
C ARG A 68 5.44 -16.23 7.60
N LEU A 69 5.55 -15.68 8.80
CA LEU A 69 4.46 -15.73 9.77
C LEU A 69 3.18 -15.06 9.25
N ILE A 70 3.30 -13.89 8.61
CA ILE A 70 2.15 -13.22 7.99
C ILE A 70 1.50 -14.12 6.93
N LEU A 71 2.30 -14.72 6.05
CA LEU A 71 1.80 -15.62 5.00
C LEU A 71 1.13 -16.85 5.59
N ASP A 72 1.71 -17.49 6.60
CA ASP A 72 1.15 -18.66 7.28
C ASP A 72 -0.21 -18.33 7.93
N VAL A 73 -0.31 -17.18 8.57
CA VAL A 73 -1.58 -16.70 9.14
C VAL A 73 -2.62 -16.44 8.05
N LEU A 74 -2.24 -15.74 6.98
CA LEU A 74 -3.16 -15.44 5.88
C LEU A 74 -3.64 -16.73 5.20
N GLN A 75 -2.76 -17.68 4.92
CA GLN A 75 -3.12 -18.96 4.30
C GLN A 75 -4.02 -19.79 5.21
N SER A 76 -3.75 -19.78 6.52
CA SER A 76 -4.51 -20.58 7.50
C SER A 76 -5.92 -20.02 7.74
N TYR A 77 -6.04 -18.71 7.88
CA TYR A 77 -7.30 -18.08 8.27
C TYR A 77 -8.08 -17.45 7.10
N PHE A 78 -7.39 -17.14 6.00
CA PHE A 78 -7.98 -16.49 4.81
C PHE A 78 -7.58 -17.21 3.51
N PRO A 79 -7.80 -18.52 3.38
CA PRO A 79 -7.33 -19.30 2.21
C PRO A 79 -7.90 -18.81 0.88
N THR A 80 -9.04 -18.13 0.91
CA THR A 80 -9.71 -17.53 -0.25
C THR A 80 -9.64 -15.99 -0.23
N LEU A 81 -8.47 -15.45 0.13
CA LEU A 81 -8.25 -14.02 0.20
C LEU A 81 -8.60 -13.33 -1.14
N ARG A 82 -9.51 -12.35 -1.10
CA ARG A 82 -9.95 -11.61 -2.29
C ARG A 82 -9.38 -10.21 -2.38
N SER A 83 -9.08 -9.61 -1.24
CA SER A 83 -8.47 -8.30 -1.17
C SER A 83 -7.65 -8.15 0.10
N PHE A 84 -6.54 -7.45 -0.01
CA PHE A 84 -5.65 -7.13 1.10
C PHE A 84 -5.18 -5.69 0.97
N MET A 85 -5.09 -4.99 2.09
CA MET A 85 -4.57 -3.64 2.15
C MET A 85 -3.61 -3.54 3.33
N ASP A 86 -2.40 -3.03 3.06
CA ASP A 86 -1.39 -2.73 4.07
C ASP A 86 -1.24 -1.21 4.20
N ILE A 87 -1.43 -0.68 5.40
CA ILE A 87 -1.24 0.74 5.72
C ILE A 87 0.10 0.86 6.45
N GLY A 88 1.00 1.67 5.92
CA GLY A 88 2.40 1.70 6.33
C GLY A 88 3.19 0.56 5.69
N CYS A 89 3.00 0.37 4.39
CA CYS A 89 3.57 -0.78 3.67
C CYS A 89 5.08 -0.67 3.42
N GLY A 90 5.70 0.48 3.68
CA GLY A 90 7.12 0.73 3.47
C GLY A 90 7.56 0.40 2.05
N THR A 91 8.59 -0.44 1.91
CA THR A 91 9.13 -0.88 0.61
C THR A 91 8.22 -1.85 -0.16
N ALA A 92 7.07 -2.21 0.40
CA ALA A 92 6.08 -3.15 -0.15
C ALA A 92 6.56 -4.62 -0.28
N GLU A 93 7.66 -5.01 0.35
CA GLU A 93 8.18 -6.38 0.30
C GLU A 93 7.18 -7.44 0.83
N ASN A 94 6.39 -7.10 1.86
CA ASN A 94 5.31 -7.98 2.33
C ASN A 94 4.20 -8.10 1.28
N LEU A 95 3.84 -7.00 0.63
CA LEU A 95 2.80 -7.01 -0.41
C LEU A 95 3.19 -7.85 -1.61
N LYS A 96 4.46 -7.77 -2.06
CA LYS A 96 5.00 -8.63 -3.13
C LYS A 96 4.84 -10.11 -2.79
N ALA A 97 5.18 -10.49 -1.56
CA ALA A 97 5.05 -11.88 -1.11
C ALA A 97 3.59 -12.34 -1.00
N ILE A 98 2.70 -11.48 -0.54
CA ILE A 98 1.25 -11.77 -0.45
C ILE A 98 0.66 -11.91 -1.87
N GLU A 99 1.03 -11.04 -2.80
CA GLU A 99 0.60 -11.14 -4.20
C GLU A 99 1.01 -12.46 -4.86
N GLN A 100 2.24 -12.92 -4.60
CA GLN A 100 2.71 -14.22 -5.08
C GLN A 100 1.92 -15.39 -4.50
N CYS A 101 1.53 -15.33 -3.23
CA CYS A 101 0.75 -16.38 -2.57
C CYS A 101 -0.74 -16.34 -2.93
N PHE A 102 -1.26 -15.16 -3.25
CA PHE A 102 -2.68 -14.94 -3.56
C PHE A 102 -2.86 -14.19 -4.90
N PRO A 103 -2.50 -14.81 -6.04
CA PRO A 103 -2.45 -14.13 -7.33
C PRO A 103 -3.80 -13.62 -7.86
N HIS A 104 -4.90 -14.06 -7.26
CA HIS A 104 -6.26 -13.61 -7.59
C HIS A 104 -6.78 -12.52 -6.64
N ALA A 105 -6.03 -12.23 -5.57
CA ALA A 105 -6.41 -11.20 -4.63
C ALA A 105 -6.04 -9.81 -5.17
N ARG A 106 -6.87 -8.82 -4.86
CA ARG A 106 -6.52 -7.42 -5.09
C ARG A 106 -5.66 -6.92 -3.94
N ILE A 107 -4.39 -6.68 -4.21
CA ILE A 107 -3.43 -6.20 -3.23
C ILE A 107 -3.26 -4.69 -3.35
N CYS A 108 -3.22 -4.00 -2.23
CA CYS A 108 -3.09 -2.55 -2.17
C CYS A 108 -2.19 -2.17 -1.00
N GLY A 109 -1.30 -1.23 -1.20
CA GLY A 109 -0.49 -0.63 -0.16
C GLY A 109 -0.74 0.86 -0.04
N GLY A 110 -0.51 1.41 1.13
CA GLY A 110 -0.50 2.84 1.39
C GLY A 110 0.63 3.19 2.36
N GLU A 111 1.31 4.29 2.08
CA GLU A 111 2.36 4.86 2.92
C GLU A 111 2.03 6.32 3.22
N ALA A 112 2.42 6.82 4.41
CA ALA A 112 2.16 8.20 4.85
C ALA A 112 3.43 9.04 4.79
#